data_ccb689a56ec4235cc21dedd1d920ba1b
#
_entry.id   ccb689a56ec4235cc21dedd1d920ba1b
#
_cell.length_a   1.000
_cell.length_b   1.000
_cell.length_c   1.000
_cell.angle_alpha   90.00
_cell.angle_beta   90.00
_cell.angle_gamma   90.00
#
_symmetry.space_group_name_H-M   'P 1'
#
loop_
_entity.id
_entity.type
_entity.pdbx_description
1 polymer ?
#
loop_
_entity_poly.entity_id
_entity_poly.type
_entity_poly.pdbx_seq_one_letter_code
_entity_poly.pdbx_strand_id
1 'polypeptide(L)' 'MTDQAAVSLLRWLRRQLRQPTPQREHLEAAVLHDDPDEVRRLVELAPFSDVQRRHVNGLISRWEEGRVRS' A
#
# COMPACT_ATOMS: atom_id res chain seq x y z
N MET A 1 -5.90 10.98 -13.76
CA MET A 1 -6.25 11.46 -12.41
C MET A 1 -5.62 10.55 -11.37
N THR A 2 -5.08 11.15 -10.33
CA THR A 2 -4.47 10.38 -9.24
C THR A 2 -5.57 9.79 -8.36
N ASP A 3 -5.53 8.48 -8.14
CA ASP A 3 -6.46 7.80 -7.27
C ASP A 3 -6.18 8.20 -5.81
N GLN A 4 -7.17 8.79 -5.14
CA GLN A 4 -7.03 9.21 -3.76
C GLN A 4 -6.73 8.05 -2.82
N ALA A 5 -7.28 6.87 -3.10
CA ALA A 5 -7.00 5.69 -2.30
C ALA A 5 -5.53 5.31 -2.39
N ALA A 6 -4.95 5.38 -3.58
CA ALA A 6 -3.52 5.12 -3.77
C ALA A 6 -2.66 6.16 -3.05
N VAL A 7 -3.05 7.43 -3.12
CA VAL A 7 -2.34 8.51 -2.42
C VAL A 7 -2.39 8.30 -0.91
N SER A 8 -3.55 7.94 -0.38
CA SER A 8 -3.72 7.66 1.06
C SER A 8 -2.84 6.50 1.49
N LEU A 9 -2.77 5.45 0.67
CA LEU A 9 -1.93 4.29 0.94
C LEU A 9 -0.45 4.68 0.95
N LEU A 10 0.00 5.46 -0.03
CA LEU A 10 1.38 5.93 -0.09
C LEU A 10 1.74 6.77 1.13
N ARG A 11 0.86 7.68 1.55
CA ARG A 11 1.08 8.51 2.73
C ARG A 11 1.20 7.66 3.98
N TRP A 12 0.34 6.66 4.11
CA TRP A 12 0.39 5.76 5.25
C TRP A 12 1.69 4.98 5.28
N LEU A 13 2.11 4.44 4.14
CA LEU A 13 3.37 3.70 4.04
C LEU A 13 4.56 4.57 4.45
N ARG A 14 4.62 5.81 3.98
CA ARG A 14 5.70 6.74 4.34
C ARG A 14 5.69 7.09 5.81
N ARG A 15 4.52 7.14 6.42
CA ARG A 15 4.38 7.42 7.84
C ARG A 15 4.87 6.26 8.69
N GLN A 16 4.58 5.03 8.27
CA GLN A 16 4.98 3.83 9.01
C GLN A 16 6.45 3.47 8.76
N LEU A 17 6.90 3.61 7.53
CA LEU A 17 8.27 3.30 7.12
C LEU A 17 8.99 4.61 6.80
N ARG A 18 9.47 5.27 7.84
CA ARG A 18 10.06 6.62 7.71
C ARG A 18 11.37 6.62 6.94
N GLN A 19 12.13 5.53 7.02
CA GLN A 19 13.42 5.46 6.34
C GLN A 19 13.26 4.93 4.92
N PRO A 20 14.02 5.46 3.94
CA PRO A 20 13.94 5.01 2.56
C PRO A 20 14.66 3.67 2.37
N THR A 21 14.10 2.62 2.94
CA THR A 21 14.62 1.27 2.79
C THR A 21 14.18 0.69 1.44
N PRO A 22 14.91 -0.32 0.91
CA PRO A 22 14.46 -1.01 -0.31
C PRO A 22 13.04 -1.56 -0.20
N GLN A 23 12.66 -2.00 0.99
CA GLN A 23 11.32 -2.53 1.24
C GLN A 23 10.24 -1.46 1.03
N ARG A 24 10.47 -0.25 1.54
CA ARG A 24 9.54 0.87 1.32
C ARG A 24 9.47 1.22 -0.17
N GLU A 25 10.62 1.25 -0.84
CA GLU A 25 10.66 1.56 -2.26
C GLU A 25 9.89 0.53 -3.08
N HIS A 26 10.01 -0.75 -2.75
CA HIS A 26 9.27 -1.82 -3.42
C HIS A 26 7.77 -1.65 -3.23
N LEU A 27 7.34 -1.32 -2.00
CA LEU A 27 5.93 -1.08 -1.71
C LEU A 27 5.39 0.11 -2.49
N GLU A 28 6.12 1.22 -2.48
CA GLU A 28 5.71 2.42 -3.22
C GLU A 28 5.65 2.13 -4.73
N ALA A 29 6.64 1.43 -5.26
CA ALA A 29 6.67 1.07 -6.67
C ALA A 29 5.47 0.21 -7.05
N ALA A 30 5.11 -0.77 -6.21
CA ALA A 30 3.96 -1.63 -6.48
C ALA A 30 2.65 -0.84 -6.50
N VAL A 31 2.51 0.16 -5.62
CA VAL A 31 1.34 1.05 -5.65
C VAL A 31 1.32 1.88 -6.92
N LEU A 32 2.47 2.45 -7.29
CA LEU A 32 2.58 3.27 -8.49
C LEU A 32 2.38 2.48 -9.78
N HIS A 33 2.73 1.19 -9.77
CA HIS A 33 2.48 0.27 -10.89
C HIS A 33 1.06 -0.29 -10.90
N ASP A 34 0.24 0.13 -9.95
CA ASP A 34 -1.16 -0.26 -9.89
C ASP A 34 -1.33 -1.78 -9.76
N ASP A 35 -0.55 -2.38 -8.86
CA ASP A 35 -0.52 -3.83 -8.64
C ASP A 35 -0.88 -4.17 -7.19
N PRO A 36 -2.18 -4.27 -6.86
CA PRO A 36 -2.62 -4.57 -5.49
C PRO A 36 -2.16 -5.93 -4.98
N ASP A 37 -2.09 -6.92 -5.85
CA ASP A 37 -1.66 -8.27 -5.45
C ASP A 37 -0.21 -8.25 -4.97
N GLU A 38 0.65 -7.52 -5.68
CA GLU A 38 2.05 -7.36 -5.27
C GLU A 38 2.16 -6.59 -3.97
N VAL A 39 1.33 -5.54 -3.79
CA VAL A 39 1.30 -4.78 -2.54
C VAL A 39 0.92 -5.69 -1.38
N ARG A 40 -0.09 -6.54 -1.54
CA ARG A 40 -0.50 -7.48 -0.48
C ARG A 40 0.63 -8.43 -0.14
N ARG A 41 1.32 -8.97 -1.13
CA ARG A 41 2.43 -9.88 -0.92
C ARG A 41 3.56 -9.20 -0.15
N LEU A 42 3.90 -7.98 -0.54
CA LEU A 42 4.97 -7.22 0.11
C LEU A 42 4.59 -6.83 1.55
N VAL A 43 3.33 -6.53 1.80
CA VAL A 43 2.83 -6.24 3.15
C VAL A 43 3.01 -7.44 4.07
N GLU A 44 2.77 -8.64 3.56
CA GLU A 44 2.97 -9.86 4.36
C GLU A 44 4.44 -10.06 4.74
N LEU A 45 5.36 -9.62 3.89
CA LEU A 45 6.80 -9.73 4.14
C LEU A 45 7.34 -8.57 4.98
N ALA A 46 6.59 -7.50 5.12
CA ALA A 46 7.02 -6.32 5.84
C ALA A 46 6.90 -6.51 7.36
N PRO A 47 7.73 -5.83 8.16
CA PRO A 47 7.69 -5.95 9.62
C PRO A 47 6.54 -5.14 10.23
N PHE A 48 5.33 -5.33 9.75
CA PHE A 48 4.14 -4.68 10.27
C PHE A 48 3.53 -5.52 11.39
N SER A 49 2.98 -4.84 12.39
CA SER A 49 2.18 -5.49 13.42
C SER A 49 0.84 -5.96 12.85
N ASP A 50 0.13 -6.79 13.59
CA ASP A 50 -1.19 -7.25 13.15
C ASP A 50 -2.16 -6.08 12.96
N VAL A 51 -2.09 -5.08 13.83
CA VAL A 51 -2.92 -3.87 13.71
C VAL A 51 -2.58 -3.11 12.44
N GLN A 52 -1.29 -2.96 12.15
CA GLN A 52 -0.84 -2.26 10.93
C GLN A 52 -1.26 -3.02 9.67
N ARG A 53 -1.12 -4.35 9.67
CA ARG A 53 -1.54 -5.17 8.52
C ARG A 53 -3.04 -5.05 8.28
N ARG A 54 -3.82 -5.08 9.34
CA ARG A 54 -5.27 -4.95 9.23
C ARG A 54 -5.65 -3.59 8.63
N HIS A 55 -4.99 -2.54 9.09
CA HIS A 55 -5.24 -1.20 8.60
C HIS A 55 -4.87 -1.06 7.12
N VAL A 56 -3.67 -1.50 6.74
CA VAL A 56 -3.21 -1.38 5.36
C VAL A 56 -4.02 -2.26 4.41
N ASN A 57 -4.47 -3.43 4.87
CA ASN A 57 -5.33 -4.28 4.05
C ASN A 57 -6.66 -3.58 3.75
N GLY A 58 -7.19 -2.83 4.72
CA GLY A 58 -8.38 -2.00 4.48
C GLY A 58 -8.14 -0.93 3.42
N LEU A 59 -6.99 -0.27 3.46
CA LEU A 59 -6.61 0.72 2.46
C LEU A 59 -6.48 0.10 1.08
N ILE A 60 -5.86 -1.08 1.00
CA ILE A 60 -5.70 -1.80 -0.27
C ILE A 60 -7.07 -2.19 -0.83
N SER A 61 -7.98 -2.66 0.02
CA SER A 61 -9.33 -3.04 -0.41
C SER A 61 -10.08 -1.86 -1.00
N ARG A 62 -10.00 -0.69 -0.39
CA ARG A 62 -10.61 0.53 -0.93
C ARG A 62 -10.03 0.91 -2.28
N TRP A 63 -8.73 0.77 -2.41
CA TRP A 63 -8.04 1.04 -3.66
C TRP A 63 -8.53 0.09 -4.76
N GLU A 64 -8.63 -1.21 -4.46
CA GLU A 64 -9.13 -2.20 -5.42
C GLU A 64 -10.56 -1.91 -5.83
N GLU A 65 -11.42 -1.54 -4.88
CA GLU A 65 -12.81 -1.19 -5.17
C GLU A 65 -12.91 -0.03 -6.15
N GLY A 66 -12.08 0.99 -5.96
CA GLY A 66 -12.04 2.13 -6.87
C GLY A 66 -11.62 1.74 -8.28
N ARG A 67 -10.71 0.78 -8.40
CA ARG A 67 -10.24 0.29 -9.71
C ARG A 67 -11.34 -0.46 -10.45
N VAL A 68 -12.11 -1.26 -9.74
CA VAL A 68 -13.18 -2.06 -10.34
C VAL A 68 -14.30 -1.18 -10.90
N ARG A 69 -14.52 -0.04 -10.29
CA ARG A 69 -15.60 0.86 -10.70
C ARG A 69 -15.24 1.80 -11.84
N SER A 70 -13.97 1.92 -12.15
CA SER A 70 -13.51 2.86 -13.19
C SER A 70 -13.56 2.29 -14.60
#